data_284b754d45f97a7b5e4aabbeeedf2201
#
_entry.id   284b754d45f97a7b5e4aabbeeedf2201
#
_cell.length_a   1.000
_cell.length_b   1.000
_cell.length_c   1.000
_cell.angle_alpha   90.00
_cell.angle_beta   90.00
_cell.angle_gamma   90.00
#
_symmetry.space_group_name_H-M   'P 1'
#
loop_
_entity.id
_entity.type
_entity.pdbx_description
1 polymer ?
#
loop_
_entity_poly.entity_id
_entity_poly.type
_entity_poly.pdbx_seq_one_letter_code
_entity_poly.pdbx_strand_id
1 'polypeptide(L)'
;ALARVQQLPLPEAARALAAAGVPVFPCVPGEKRPLTRRGFQDATTDLAQVAAWWRRWPAANLAIPTGPASGIEVVDIDIHPTGSGFPVFQRAHREGLVHGWAALVRTPSGGLHVYFSADPSREQSSWQAPRAHIDFRGKGGYILAPPSQVTQPDGQLRPYELRSTSLVE
;
A
#
# COMPACT_ATOMS: atom_id res chain seq x y z
N ALA A 1 11.05 -0.63 8.69
CA ALA A 1 10.63 -1.85 7.96
C ALA A 1 10.60 -1.62 6.44
N LEU A 2 9.80 -0.67 5.91
CA LEU A 2 9.63 -0.46 4.45
C LEU A 2 10.93 -0.15 3.70
N ALA A 3 11.85 0.64 4.28
CA ALA A 3 13.12 0.97 3.64
C ALA A 3 13.98 -0.27 3.32
N ARG A 4 13.95 -1.26 4.19
CA ARG A 4 14.62 -2.54 3.96
C ARG A 4 13.87 -3.41 2.94
N VAL A 5 12.55 -3.45 3.06
CA VAL A 5 11.69 -4.32 2.26
C VAL A 5 11.75 -3.99 0.78
N GLN A 6 11.78 -2.71 0.40
CA GLN A 6 11.84 -2.33 -1.02
C GLN A 6 13.09 -2.77 -1.78
N GLN A 7 14.16 -3.16 -1.08
CA GLN A 7 15.40 -3.66 -1.69
C GLN A 7 15.41 -5.19 -1.85
N LEU A 8 14.39 -5.87 -1.34
CA LEU A 8 14.30 -7.32 -1.36
C LEU A 8 13.49 -7.81 -2.57
N PRO A 9 13.76 -9.02 -3.07
CA PRO A 9 12.83 -9.72 -3.96
C PRO A 9 11.46 -9.88 -3.30
N LEU A 10 10.39 -9.97 -4.11
CA LEU A 10 9.01 -10.06 -3.63
C LEU A 10 8.76 -11.16 -2.58
N PRO A 11 9.28 -12.41 -2.75
CA PRO A 11 9.11 -13.46 -1.73
C PRO A 11 9.74 -13.09 -0.37
N GLU A 12 10.92 -12.49 -0.40
CA GLU A 12 11.65 -12.09 0.80
C GLU A 12 11.02 -10.86 1.46
N ALA A 13 10.53 -9.91 0.64
CA ALA A 13 9.80 -8.74 1.08
C ALA A 13 8.51 -9.13 1.82
N ALA A 14 7.73 -10.04 1.26
CA ALA A 14 6.51 -10.56 1.86
C ALA A 14 6.79 -11.25 3.20
N ARG A 15 7.82 -12.11 3.23
CA ARG A 15 8.25 -12.79 4.47
C ARG A 15 8.71 -11.80 5.54
N ALA A 16 9.46 -10.76 5.14
CA ALA A 16 9.96 -9.75 6.09
C ALA A 16 8.84 -8.92 6.72
N LEU A 17 7.80 -8.55 5.94
CA LEU A 17 6.63 -7.86 6.48
C LEU A 17 5.82 -8.76 7.41
N ALA A 18 5.54 -10.00 7.00
CA ALA A 18 4.82 -10.97 7.82
C ALA A 18 5.55 -11.25 9.16
N ALA A 19 6.89 -11.40 9.12
CA ALA A 19 7.71 -11.57 10.31
C ALA A 19 7.71 -10.33 11.23
N ALA A 20 7.46 -9.15 10.67
CA ALA A 20 7.27 -7.90 11.43
C ALA A 20 5.83 -7.70 11.94
N GLY A 21 4.96 -8.68 11.78
CA GLY A 21 3.57 -8.63 12.24
C GLY A 21 2.60 -7.93 11.28
N VAL A 22 3.02 -7.59 10.07
CA VAL A 22 2.16 -7.00 9.05
C VAL A 22 1.57 -8.10 8.18
N PRO A 23 0.24 -8.32 8.19
CA PRO A 23 -0.40 -9.33 7.36
C PRO A 23 -0.26 -8.98 5.87
N VAL A 24 0.02 -10.00 5.05
CA VAL A 24 0.24 -9.86 3.62
C VAL A 24 -0.56 -10.87 2.83
N PHE A 25 -0.79 -10.58 1.54
CA PHE A 25 -1.37 -11.53 0.59
C PHE A 25 -0.88 -11.23 -0.84
N PRO A 26 -0.86 -12.25 -1.73
CA PRO A 26 -0.37 -12.09 -3.09
C PRO A 26 -1.44 -11.51 -4.02
N CYS A 27 -1.00 -10.62 -4.94
CA CYS A 27 -1.76 -10.15 -6.08
C CYS A 27 -1.10 -10.61 -7.40
N VAL A 28 -1.88 -10.60 -8.48
CA VAL A 28 -1.42 -10.97 -9.82
C VAL A 28 -0.20 -10.12 -10.22
N PRO A 29 0.85 -10.74 -10.81
CA PRO A 29 2.02 -10.00 -11.30
C PRO A 29 1.62 -8.87 -12.24
N GLY A 30 2.12 -7.67 -11.99
CA GLY A 30 1.81 -6.49 -12.79
C GLY A 30 0.41 -5.89 -12.58
N GLU A 31 -0.40 -6.46 -11.69
CA GLU A 31 -1.77 -6.02 -11.41
C GLU A 31 -2.00 -5.80 -9.91
N LYS A 32 -3.18 -5.24 -9.60
CA LYS A 32 -3.64 -5.05 -8.21
C LYS A 32 -4.61 -6.16 -7.76
N ARG A 33 -5.03 -7.07 -8.66
CA ARG A 33 -6.04 -8.09 -8.41
C ARG A 33 -5.51 -9.22 -7.49
N PRO A 34 -6.22 -9.56 -6.40
CA PRO A 34 -5.81 -10.65 -5.51
C PRO A 34 -5.74 -12.02 -6.21
N LEU A 35 -4.79 -12.85 -5.78
CA LEU A 35 -4.67 -14.27 -6.14
C LEU A 35 -5.35 -15.19 -5.13
N THR A 36 -5.67 -14.68 -3.95
CA THR A 36 -6.36 -15.41 -2.89
C THR A 36 -7.86 -15.46 -3.13
N ARG A 37 -8.51 -16.49 -2.59
CA ARG A 37 -9.95 -16.75 -2.83
C ARG A 37 -10.86 -15.64 -2.29
N ARG A 38 -10.56 -15.12 -1.08
CA ARG A 38 -11.33 -14.08 -0.39
C ARG A 38 -10.65 -12.72 -0.43
N GLY A 39 -9.69 -12.53 -1.35
CA GLY A 39 -8.95 -11.28 -1.49
C GLY A 39 -8.15 -10.93 -0.23
N PHE A 40 -8.23 -9.66 0.19
CA PHE A 40 -7.51 -9.17 1.36
C PHE A 40 -7.91 -9.83 2.69
N GLN A 41 -9.07 -10.51 2.74
CA GLN A 41 -9.52 -11.25 3.94
C GLN A 41 -8.65 -12.50 4.23
N ASP A 42 -7.92 -12.98 3.25
CA ASP A 42 -6.97 -14.09 3.42
C ASP A 42 -5.59 -13.63 3.88
N ALA A 43 -5.36 -12.30 4.02
CA ALA A 43 -4.07 -11.79 4.47
C ALA A 43 -3.65 -12.41 5.81
N THR A 44 -2.35 -12.75 5.92
CA THR A 44 -1.83 -13.46 7.09
C THR A 44 -0.40 -13.06 7.42
N THR A 45 -0.02 -13.28 8.66
CA THR A 45 1.36 -13.23 9.16
C THR A 45 1.98 -14.61 9.30
N ASP A 46 1.25 -15.68 8.97
CA ASP A 46 1.77 -17.06 8.98
C ASP A 46 2.85 -17.23 7.91
N LEU A 47 4.09 -17.36 8.36
CA LEU A 47 5.26 -17.47 7.48
C LEU A 47 5.23 -18.73 6.61
N ALA A 48 4.62 -19.81 7.04
CA ALA A 48 4.48 -21.03 6.25
C ALA A 48 3.51 -20.81 5.08
N GLN A 49 2.37 -20.16 5.35
CA GLN A 49 1.39 -19.81 4.32
C GLN A 49 1.97 -18.77 3.33
N VAL A 50 2.66 -17.75 3.83
CA VAL A 50 3.33 -16.74 2.99
C VAL A 50 4.36 -17.41 2.08
N ALA A 51 5.21 -18.28 2.62
CA ALA A 51 6.19 -19.04 1.83
C ALA A 51 5.52 -19.93 0.78
N ALA A 52 4.39 -20.57 1.10
CA ALA A 52 3.64 -21.39 0.17
C ALA A 52 3.09 -20.56 -1.00
N TRP A 53 2.54 -19.39 -0.75
CA TRP A 53 2.04 -18.49 -1.78
C TRP A 53 3.14 -18.04 -2.74
N TRP A 54 4.26 -17.50 -2.24
CA TRP A 54 5.33 -17.00 -3.11
C TRP A 54 6.17 -18.11 -3.75
N ARG A 55 6.15 -19.33 -3.23
CA ARG A 55 6.65 -20.51 -3.93
C ARG A 55 5.80 -20.84 -5.17
N ARG A 56 4.47 -20.71 -5.03
CA ARG A 56 3.52 -20.95 -6.12
C ARG A 56 3.52 -19.80 -7.15
N TRP A 57 3.66 -18.55 -6.69
CA TRP A 57 3.63 -17.35 -7.51
C TRP A 57 4.81 -16.42 -7.19
N PRO A 58 6.03 -16.75 -7.64
CA PRO A 58 7.24 -16.01 -7.26
C PRO A 58 7.25 -14.52 -7.65
N ALA A 59 6.54 -14.18 -8.73
CA ALA A 59 6.42 -12.82 -9.24
C ALA A 59 5.16 -12.09 -8.74
N ALA A 60 4.37 -12.69 -7.81
CA ALA A 60 3.16 -12.08 -7.29
C ALA A 60 3.47 -10.77 -6.58
N ASN A 61 2.69 -9.74 -6.87
CA ASN A 61 2.74 -8.48 -6.14
C ASN A 61 2.37 -8.68 -4.67
N LEU A 62 2.97 -7.87 -3.81
CA LEU A 62 2.81 -7.86 -2.37
C LEU A 62 1.75 -6.85 -1.95
N ALA A 63 0.66 -7.32 -1.36
CA ALA A 63 -0.42 -6.49 -0.88
C ALA A 63 -0.58 -6.56 0.65
N ILE A 64 -1.05 -5.45 1.23
CA ILE A 64 -1.31 -5.27 2.66
C ILE A 64 -2.76 -4.83 2.81
N PRO A 65 -3.60 -5.50 3.64
CA PRO A 65 -4.91 -4.99 4.01
C PRO A 65 -4.74 -3.71 4.83
N THR A 66 -5.66 -2.75 4.71
CA THR A 66 -5.62 -1.49 5.45
C THR A 66 -6.61 -1.48 6.63
N GLY A 67 -6.46 -0.49 7.51
CA GLY A 67 -7.26 -0.36 8.72
C GLY A 67 -6.81 -1.29 9.86
N PRO A 68 -7.74 -1.73 10.72
CA PRO A 68 -7.41 -2.50 11.93
C PRO A 68 -6.64 -3.80 11.68
N ALA A 69 -6.83 -4.40 10.49
CA ALA A 69 -6.18 -5.67 10.14
C ALA A 69 -4.65 -5.60 10.14
N SER A 70 -4.09 -4.48 9.72
CA SER A 70 -2.64 -4.25 9.64
C SER A 70 -2.12 -3.16 10.57
N GLY A 71 -3.01 -2.36 11.15
CA GLY A 71 -2.64 -1.13 11.86
C GLY A 71 -2.16 -0.01 10.92
N ILE A 72 -2.45 -0.10 9.61
CA ILE A 72 -2.00 0.86 8.59
C ILE A 72 -3.22 1.46 7.89
N GLU A 73 -3.26 2.78 7.81
CA GLU A 73 -4.20 3.52 6.97
C GLU A 73 -3.42 4.31 5.91
N VAL A 74 -4.03 4.51 4.74
CA VAL A 74 -3.35 5.17 3.62
C VAL A 74 -4.26 6.21 2.99
N VAL A 75 -3.75 7.43 2.81
CA VAL A 75 -4.31 8.41 1.90
C VAL A 75 -3.64 8.20 0.54
N ASP A 76 -4.45 7.85 -0.45
CA ASP A 76 -4.03 7.57 -1.82
C ASP A 76 -4.32 8.79 -2.68
N ILE A 77 -3.27 9.44 -3.18
CA ILE A 77 -3.33 10.65 -3.99
C ILE A 77 -3.09 10.25 -5.43
N ASP A 78 -4.15 10.28 -6.23
CA ASP A 78 -4.12 9.85 -7.61
C ASP A 78 -3.74 10.95 -8.59
N ILE A 79 -3.17 10.53 -9.72
CA ILE A 79 -3.00 11.33 -10.92
C ILE A 79 -3.78 10.68 -12.05
N HIS A 80 -4.66 11.44 -12.69
CA HIS A 80 -5.45 11.05 -13.85
C HIS A 80 -5.29 12.07 -14.98
N PRO A 81 -5.62 11.71 -16.23
CA PRO A 81 -5.63 12.69 -17.33
C PRO A 81 -6.53 13.90 -17.07
N THR A 82 -7.55 13.74 -16.22
CA THR A 82 -8.53 14.77 -15.87
C THR A 82 -8.15 15.62 -14.65
N GLY A 83 -7.07 15.29 -13.96
CA GLY A 83 -6.65 16.02 -12.76
C GLY A 83 -5.75 15.25 -11.82
N SER A 84 -5.45 15.88 -10.69
CA SER A 84 -4.56 15.32 -9.67
C SER A 84 -5.05 15.68 -8.27
N GLY A 85 -4.84 14.78 -7.32
CA GLY A 85 -5.09 15.02 -5.89
C GLY A 85 -4.04 15.90 -5.19
N PHE A 86 -2.88 16.14 -5.83
CA PHE A 86 -1.80 16.90 -5.21
C PHE A 86 -2.18 18.33 -4.78
N PRO A 87 -2.93 19.14 -5.54
CA PRO A 87 -3.32 20.48 -5.08
C PRO A 87 -4.13 20.45 -3.79
N VAL A 88 -5.07 19.52 -3.68
CA VAL A 88 -5.90 19.34 -2.46
C VAL A 88 -5.04 18.87 -1.30
N PHE A 89 -4.19 17.89 -1.52
CA PHE A 89 -3.28 17.38 -0.50
C PHE A 89 -2.29 18.44 -0.01
N GLN A 90 -1.68 19.22 -0.91
CA GLN A 90 -0.76 20.30 -0.57
C GLN A 90 -1.46 21.41 0.24
N ARG A 91 -2.70 21.72 -0.10
CA ARG A 91 -3.51 22.66 0.69
C ARG A 91 -3.75 22.12 2.09
N ALA A 92 -4.22 20.90 2.23
CA ALA A 92 -4.45 20.28 3.53
C ALA A 92 -3.15 20.22 4.38
N HIS A 93 -2.01 19.93 3.75
CA HIS A 93 -0.70 19.95 4.42
C HIS A 93 -0.33 21.35 4.92
N ARG A 94 -0.50 22.39 4.10
CA ARG A 94 -0.23 23.78 4.52
C ARG A 94 -1.16 24.26 5.64
N GLU A 95 -2.38 23.76 5.68
CA GLU A 95 -3.36 24.05 6.73
C GLU A 95 -3.14 23.21 8.01
N GLY A 96 -2.07 22.37 8.04
CA GLY A 96 -1.74 21.55 9.21
C GLY A 96 -2.66 20.36 9.42
N LEU A 97 -3.47 19.98 8.42
CA LEU A 97 -4.42 18.86 8.51
C LEU A 97 -3.75 17.51 8.20
N VAL A 98 -2.55 17.51 7.62
CA VAL A 98 -1.77 16.31 7.28
C VAL A 98 -0.48 16.30 8.07
N HIS A 99 -0.48 15.58 9.18
CA HIS A 99 0.70 15.40 10.04
C HIS A 99 0.73 13.96 10.59
N GLY A 100 1.88 13.54 11.14
CA GLY A 100 1.99 12.22 11.78
C GLY A 100 2.03 11.05 10.79
N TRP A 101 2.34 11.29 9.52
CA TRP A 101 2.53 10.20 8.56
C TRP A 101 3.79 9.40 8.86
N ALA A 102 3.74 8.08 8.62
CA ALA A 102 4.84 7.16 8.87
C ALA A 102 5.73 6.93 7.64
N ALA A 103 5.15 6.96 6.45
CA ALA A 103 5.89 6.77 5.19
C ALA A 103 5.18 7.43 4.01
N LEU A 104 5.98 7.81 3.01
CA LEU A 104 5.53 8.29 1.71
C LEU A 104 6.01 7.32 0.63
N VAL A 105 5.09 6.80 -0.16
CA VAL A 105 5.37 5.84 -1.23
C VAL A 105 4.83 6.38 -2.55
N ARG A 106 5.71 6.59 -3.53
CA ARG A 106 5.29 6.95 -4.89
C ARG A 106 4.60 5.77 -5.55
N THR A 107 3.44 6.01 -6.16
CA THR A 107 2.72 4.98 -6.90
C THR A 107 3.22 4.87 -8.36
N PRO A 108 2.98 3.73 -9.05
CA PRO A 108 3.36 3.53 -10.45
C PRO A 108 2.83 4.57 -11.42
N SER A 109 1.65 5.16 -11.15
CA SER A 109 1.04 6.23 -11.95
C SER A 109 1.61 7.62 -11.66
N GLY A 110 2.56 7.74 -10.72
CA GLY A 110 3.15 9.01 -10.30
C GLY A 110 2.44 9.70 -9.13
N GLY A 111 1.36 9.11 -8.63
CA GLY A 111 0.67 9.53 -7.40
C GLY A 111 1.46 9.23 -6.13
N LEU A 112 0.79 9.33 -4.99
CA LEU A 112 1.42 9.16 -3.68
C LEU A 112 0.51 8.41 -2.71
N HIS A 113 1.03 7.38 -2.08
CA HIS A 113 0.46 6.79 -0.87
C HIS A 113 1.09 7.44 0.36
N VAL A 114 0.29 8.03 1.21
CA VAL A 114 0.69 8.58 2.51
C VAL A 114 0.24 7.61 3.59
N TYR A 115 1.18 6.94 4.24
CA TYR A 115 0.93 5.91 5.25
C TYR A 115 0.82 6.53 6.63
N PHE A 116 -0.20 6.12 7.37
CA PHE A 116 -0.44 6.48 8.77
C PHE A 116 -0.57 5.23 9.61
N SER A 117 -0.27 5.34 10.90
CA SER A 117 -0.70 4.33 11.88
C SER A 117 -2.21 4.45 12.08
N ALA A 118 -2.93 3.33 11.98
CA ALA A 118 -4.35 3.31 12.29
C ALA A 118 -4.56 3.58 13.79
N ASP A 119 -5.53 4.43 14.10
CA ASP A 119 -5.93 4.69 15.48
C ASP A 119 -6.82 3.52 15.97
N PRO A 120 -6.37 2.72 16.97
CA PRO A 120 -7.15 1.59 17.47
C PRO A 120 -8.45 2.00 18.16
N SER A 121 -8.58 3.27 18.59
CA SER A 121 -9.78 3.81 19.20
C SER A 121 -10.82 4.27 18.17
N ARG A 122 -10.44 4.40 16.91
CA ARG A 122 -11.26 4.96 15.84
C ARG A 122 -11.16 4.14 14.57
N GLU A 123 -12.18 3.34 14.28
CA GLU A 123 -12.27 2.60 13.04
C GLU A 123 -12.85 3.47 11.92
N GLN A 124 -12.13 3.61 10.83
CA GLN A 124 -12.59 4.33 9.64
C GLN A 124 -12.62 3.40 8.43
N SER A 125 -13.79 3.28 7.79
CA SER A 125 -13.94 2.54 6.53
C SER A 125 -13.28 3.28 5.37
N SER A 126 -12.85 2.51 4.37
CA SER A 126 -12.35 3.08 3.11
C SER A 126 -13.42 3.93 2.42
N TRP A 127 -12.99 5.02 1.81
CA TRP A 127 -13.84 5.91 1.02
C TRP A 127 -13.08 6.49 -0.17
N GLN A 128 -13.82 7.03 -1.13
CA GLN A 128 -13.28 7.66 -2.34
C GLN A 128 -13.83 9.08 -2.49
N ALA A 129 -12.97 10.00 -2.91
CA ALA A 129 -13.35 11.35 -3.32
C ALA A 129 -12.91 11.60 -4.78
N PRO A 130 -13.65 11.06 -5.78
CA PRO A 130 -13.22 11.05 -7.18
C PRO A 130 -12.96 12.45 -7.75
N ARG A 131 -13.73 13.45 -7.33
CA ARG A 131 -13.54 14.85 -7.77
C ARG A 131 -12.27 15.49 -7.21
N ALA A 132 -11.78 14.98 -6.08
CA ALA A 132 -10.54 15.44 -5.45
C ALA A 132 -9.33 14.57 -5.87
N HIS A 133 -9.55 13.47 -6.57
CA HIS A 133 -8.53 12.46 -6.91
C HIS A 133 -7.78 11.97 -5.66
N ILE A 134 -8.53 11.76 -4.57
CA ILE A 134 -8.02 11.27 -3.29
C ILE A 134 -8.93 10.14 -2.80
N ASP A 135 -8.31 9.03 -2.43
CA ASP A 135 -8.97 7.92 -1.77
C ASP A 135 -8.39 7.73 -0.37
N PHE A 136 -9.20 7.25 0.54
CA PHE A 136 -8.76 6.78 1.84
C PHE A 136 -8.91 5.26 1.91
N ARG A 137 -7.82 4.58 2.24
CA ARG A 137 -7.76 3.14 2.44
C ARG A 137 -7.67 2.85 3.93
N GLY A 138 -8.82 2.58 4.53
CA GLY A 138 -9.01 2.16 5.92
C GLY A 138 -9.55 0.74 5.97
N LYS A 139 -10.48 0.46 6.88
CA LYS A 139 -11.15 -0.84 6.97
C LYS A 139 -11.84 -1.20 5.66
N GLY A 140 -11.64 -2.45 5.23
CA GLY A 140 -12.23 -2.99 4.00
C GLY A 140 -11.46 -2.64 2.73
N GLY A 141 -10.27 -2.03 2.86
CA GLY A 141 -9.37 -1.74 1.76
C GLY A 141 -8.07 -2.55 1.80
N TYR A 142 -7.27 -2.34 0.78
CA TYR A 142 -5.89 -2.81 0.71
C TYR A 142 -5.07 -1.95 -0.24
N ILE A 143 -3.76 -2.06 -0.15
CA ILE A 143 -2.79 -1.41 -1.02
C ILE A 143 -1.75 -2.42 -1.49
N LEU A 144 -1.10 -2.14 -2.63
CA LEU A 144 0.17 -2.77 -2.96
C LEU A 144 1.31 -2.02 -2.27
N ALA A 145 2.25 -2.78 -1.72
CA ALA A 145 3.44 -2.24 -1.07
C ALA A 145 4.70 -2.42 -1.92
N PRO A 146 5.73 -1.57 -1.74
CA PRO A 146 7.03 -1.83 -2.34
C PRO A 146 7.55 -3.23 -1.95
N PRO A 147 8.22 -3.96 -2.85
CA PRO A 147 8.68 -3.60 -4.19
C PRO A 147 7.71 -3.97 -5.33
N SER A 148 6.42 -4.09 -5.08
CA SER A 148 5.41 -4.42 -6.10
C SER A 148 5.49 -3.47 -7.30
N GLN A 149 5.13 -4.01 -8.49
CA GLN A 149 5.12 -3.27 -9.75
C GLN A 149 3.78 -3.42 -10.45
N VAL A 150 3.33 -2.39 -11.15
CA VAL A 150 2.07 -2.42 -11.91
C VAL A 150 2.31 -1.98 -13.35
N THR A 151 1.75 -2.75 -14.27
CA THR A 151 1.75 -2.42 -15.69
C THR A 151 0.89 -1.18 -15.93
N GLN A 152 1.49 -0.16 -16.51
CA GLN A 152 0.83 1.09 -16.85
C GLN A 152 0.17 1.01 -18.25
N PRO A 153 -0.69 1.98 -18.63
CA PRO A 153 -1.34 1.99 -19.94
C PRO A 153 -0.37 1.98 -21.14
N ASP A 154 0.86 2.46 -20.94
CA ASP A 154 1.94 2.40 -21.93
C ASP A 154 2.64 1.03 -22.03
N GLY A 155 2.17 0.03 -21.28
CA GLY A 155 2.71 -1.33 -21.25
C GLY A 155 3.96 -1.49 -20.37
N GLN A 156 4.45 -0.43 -19.73
CA GLN A 156 5.64 -0.51 -18.89
C GLN A 156 5.29 -0.87 -17.44
N LEU A 157 6.09 -1.73 -16.84
CA LEU A 157 6.05 -2.01 -15.41
C LEU A 157 6.72 -0.88 -14.64
N ARG A 158 6.01 -0.32 -13.65
CA ARG A 158 6.54 0.70 -12.76
C ARG A 158 6.33 0.29 -11.30
N PRO A 159 7.35 0.54 -10.44
CA PRO A 159 7.30 0.13 -9.04
C PRO A 159 6.50 1.09 -8.16
N TYR A 160 6.06 0.57 -7.02
CA TYR A 160 5.83 1.36 -5.82
C TYR A 160 7.18 1.65 -5.18
N GLU A 161 7.49 2.92 -4.91
CA GLU A 161 8.79 3.36 -4.40
C GLU A 161 8.66 4.13 -3.09
N LEU A 162 9.34 3.67 -2.04
CA LEU A 162 9.44 4.42 -0.81
C LEU A 162 10.25 5.71 -1.06
N ARG A 163 9.67 6.86 -0.75
CA ARG A 163 10.30 8.17 -0.93
C ARG A 163 10.83 8.74 0.38
N SER A 164 10.10 8.52 1.47
CA SER A 164 10.49 8.98 2.79
C SER A 164 9.83 8.15 3.88
N THR A 165 10.48 8.08 5.04
CA THR A 165 9.87 7.63 6.30
C THR A 165 10.00 8.77 7.30
N SER A 166 8.95 9.02 8.11
CA SER A 166 9.12 9.86 9.27
C SER A 166 10.01 9.10 10.24
N LEU A 167 11.12 9.72 10.64
CA LEU A 167 11.80 9.29 11.85
C LEU A 167 10.85 9.68 13.00
N VAL A 168 10.11 8.70 13.51
CA VAL A 168 9.49 8.86 14.82
C VAL A 168 10.67 8.72 15.79
N GLU A 169 11.18 9.86 16.25
CA GLU A 169 12.01 9.91 17.44
C GLU A 169 11.19 9.56 18.69
#